data_1c2ceb434c9aac8c4a99c2536e89e4bb
#
_entry.id   1c2ceb434c9aac8c4a99c2536e89e4bb
#
_cell.length_a   1.000
_cell.length_b   1.000
_cell.length_c   1.000
_cell.angle_alpha   90.00
_cell.angle_beta   90.00
_cell.angle_gamma   90.00
#
_symmetry.space_group_name_H-M   'P 1'
#
loop_
_entity.id
_entity.type
_entity.pdbx_description
1 polymer ?
#
loop_
_entity_poly.entity_id
_entity_poly.type
_entity_poly.pdbx_seq_one_letter_code
_entity_poly.pdbx_strand_id
1 'polypeptide(L)'
;MTIPSRIALLGAGLALPMSALAGNGVSVGGIPLEFFLFAATLLGVALFHHFSLWVALGGFAVISVYKIAVTGFVTGAGLAGFAGHLHHEWVTVANLFCLLTGFAILARHFEKSHVPVILPKYLPDDWKGGFALLVMVFVISSFLDNIAAALIGGAMAHQLFKAKVHIGFLAAIVAASNAGGAGSVVGDTTTTMMWIDGVSPLIVLDAYIAAVVALVIVGYFGAKQQHAYSPILKHSHAHTHVDWGRLLIVGLMLVFAVGANVTVNTFYTSMADGFPFIGVAVWSAILLTIPVRRHDWEVLPETVQGSIFLLSLVMCASMMPVEQLPPASWMSALALGFISAIFDNIPLTALALKQGGYDWGFLAYAVGFGGSMLWFGSSSGVALTNMYPEGRSAGQWLRHGWHVPVGYVAGFAVLLFTLGWHPDAPHGEPKTPPAAVSAPAS
;
A
#
# COMPACT_ATOMS: atom_id res chain seq x y z
N MET A 1 25.07 -33.54 0.20
CA MET A 1 24.57 -34.02 -1.12
C MET A 1 23.82 -32.88 -1.77
N THR A 2 24.36 -32.37 -2.82
CA THR A 2 24.09 -31.11 -3.51
C THR A 2 22.74 -31.11 -4.26
N ILE A 3 22.03 -30.01 -4.17
CA ILE A 3 20.73 -29.69 -4.84
C ILE A 3 20.97 -28.95 -6.20
N PRO A 4 21.63 -29.51 -7.19
CA PRO A 4 21.62 -28.91 -8.52
C PRO A 4 20.95 -29.74 -9.62
N SER A 5 20.37 -30.91 -9.34
CA SER A 5 19.92 -31.79 -10.44
C SER A 5 18.41 -31.89 -10.63
N ARG A 6 17.59 -31.18 -9.86
CA ARG A 6 16.11 -31.20 -10.02
C ARG A 6 15.51 -29.97 -10.72
N ILE A 7 16.30 -28.91 -10.91
CA ILE A 7 15.84 -27.70 -11.64
C ILE A 7 16.01 -27.85 -13.16
N ALA A 8 16.91 -28.71 -13.60
CA ALA A 8 17.19 -28.92 -15.04
C ALA A 8 16.11 -29.74 -15.79
N LEU A 9 15.23 -30.44 -15.09
CA LEU A 9 14.19 -31.29 -15.72
C LEU A 9 12.85 -30.63 -15.96
N LEU A 10 12.61 -29.43 -15.45
CA LEU A 10 11.41 -28.63 -15.73
C LEU A 10 11.54 -27.70 -16.94
N GLY A 11 12.74 -27.54 -17.48
CA GLY A 11 13.01 -26.70 -18.65
C GLY A 11 12.89 -27.36 -20.02
N ALA A 12 12.76 -28.68 -20.08
CA ALA A 12 12.85 -29.43 -21.35
C ALA A 12 11.49 -29.82 -21.97
N GLY A 13 10.36 -29.44 -21.36
CA GLY A 13 9.02 -29.90 -21.77
C GLY A 13 8.19 -28.94 -22.62
N LEU A 14 8.65 -27.73 -22.92
CA LEU A 14 7.86 -26.68 -23.60
C LEU A 14 8.47 -26.18 -24.92
N ALA A 15 9.12 -27.06 -25.68
CA ALA A 15 9.45 -26.78 -27.07
C ALA A 15 8.25 -27.16 -27.97
N LEU A 16 7.14 -26.46 -27.86
CA LEU A 16 6.08 -26.41 -28.89
C LEU A 16 6.52 -25.43 -29.99
N PRO A 17 6.20 -25.69 -31.27
CA PRO A 17 6.62 -24.82 -32.37
C PRO A 17 6.01 -23.42 -32.20
N MET A 18 6.88 -22.43 -31.92
CA MET A 18 6.56 -21.03 -31.56
C MET A 18 5.96 -20.19 -32.68
N SER A 19 5.59 -20.72 -33.81
CA SER A 19 5.15 -19.98 -35.00
C SER A 19 3.64 -19.96 -35.26
N ALA A 20 2.80 -20.55 -34.41
CA ALA A 20 1.37 -20.67 -34.68
C ALA A 20 0.42 -20.09 -33.59
N LEU A 21 0.93 -19.43 -32.54
CA LEU A 21 0.12 -18.92 -31.41
C LEU A 21 0.18 -17.42 -31.20
N ALA A 22 0.65 -16.66 -32.18
CA ALA A 22 0.57 -15.21 -32.14
C ALA A 22 -0.90 -14.77 -32.38
N GLY A 23 -1.67 -14.59 -31.30
CA GLY A 23 -3.00 -14.00 -31.44
C GLY A 23 -4.00 -14.24 -30.31
N ASN A 24 -4.06 -15.44 -29.75
CA ASN A 24 -4.97 -15.69 -28.62
C ASN A 24 -4.20 -16.42 -27.52
N GLY A 25 -3.95 -15.72 -26.40
CA GLY A 25 -3.36 -16.31 -25.19
C GLY A 25 -4.19 -17.50 -24.69
N VAL A 26 -3.54 -18.41 -23.95
CA VAL A 26 -4.24 -19.53 -23.31
C VAL A 26 -5.21 -18.98 -22.26
N SER A 27 -6.48 -19.34 -22.38
CA SER A 27 -7.51 -19.04 -21.38
C SER A 27 -8.04 -20.31 -20.73
N VAL A 28 -8.28 -20.27 -19.43
CA VAL A 28 -8.88 -21.35 -18.64
C VAL A 28 -10.24 -20.86 -18.16
N GLY A 29 -11.33 -21.47 -18.66
CA GLY A 29 -12.69 -21.02 -18.31
C GLY A 29 -13.02 -19.58 -18.75
N GLY A 30 -12.38 -19.09 -19.82
CA GLY A 30 -12.57 -17.71 -20.30
C GLY A 30 -11.69 -16.66 -19.61
N ILE A 31 -10.88 -17.05 -18.61
CA ILE A 31 -9.95 -16.16 -17.91
C ILE A 31 -8.54 -16.37 -18.49
N PRO A 32 -7.82 -15.30 -18.88
CA PRO A 32 -6.44 -15.38 -19.34
C PRO A 32 -5.50 -16.07 -18.36
N LEU A 33 -4.55 -16.85 -18.87
CA LEU A 33 -3.58 -17.58 -18.04
C LEU A 33 -2.71 -16.63 -17.19
N GLU A 34 -2.48 -15.41 -17.67
CA GLU A 34 -1.74 -14.37 -16.93
C GLU A 34 -2.31 -14.12 -15.54
N PHE A 35 -3.64 -14.08 -15.40
CA PHE A 35 -4.27 -13.88 -14.08
C PHE A 35 -4.03 -15.06 -13.15
N PHE A 36 -3.97 -16.29 -13.67
CA PHE A 36 -3.63 -17.47 -12.85
C PHE A 36 -2.15 -17.43 -12.42
N LEU A 37 -1.25 -17.03 -13.31
CA LEU A 37 0.17 -16.86 -12.97
C LEU A 37 0.37 -15.75 -11.93
N PHE A 38 -0.36 -14.64 -12.08
CA PHE A 38 -0.34 -13.54 -11.12
C PHE A 38 -0.92 -13.97 -9.76
N ALA A 39 -2.09 -14.60 -9.75
CA ALA A 39 -2.71 -15.13 -8.53
C ALA A 39 -1.79 -16.17 -7.84
N ALA A 40 -1.14 -17.05 -8.62
CA ALA A 40 -0.17 -18.00 -8.08
C ALA A 40 1.06 -17.30 -7.48
N THR A 41 1.53 -16.20 -8.08
CA THR A 41 2.61 -15.38 -7.53
C THR A 41 2.19 -14.77 -6.20
N LEU A 42 1.01 -14.14 -6.13
CA LEU A 42 0.48 -13.53 -4.90
C LEU A 42 0.27 -14.60 -3.80
N LEU A 43 -0.29 -15.75 -4.16
CA LEU A 43 -0.46 -16.87 -3.23
C LEU A 43 0.90 -17.40 -2.76
N GLY A 44 1.87 -17.49 -3.66
CA GLY A 44 3.23 -17.89 -3.33
C GLY A 44 3.88 -16.93 -2.32
N VAL A 45 3.71 -15.62 -2.50
CA VAL A 45 4.17 -14.61 -1.54
C VAL A 45 3.50 -14.78 -0.17
N ALA A 46 2.17 -14.99 -0.15
CA ALA A 46 1.42 -15.18 1.10
C ALA A 46 1.85 -16.46 1.84
N LEU A 47 2.11 -17.56 1.13
CA LEU A 47 2.51 -18.84 1.72
C LEU A 47 3.99 -18.90 2.10
N PHE A 48 4.86 -18.25 1.33
CA PHE A 48 6.30 -18.29 1.50
C PHE A 48 6.88 -16.92 1.88
N HIS A 49 6.28 -16.27 2.86
CA HIS A 49 6.63 -14.91 3.29
C HIS A 49 8.11 -14.67 3.62
N HIS A 50 8.86 -15.69 4.06
CA HIS A 50 10.32 -15.60 4.26
C HIS A 50 11.11 -15.51 2.95
N PHE A 51 10.52 -15.91 1.83
CA PHE A 51 11.11 -15.87 0.49
C PHE A 51 10.36 -14.94 -0.45
N SER A 52 9.57 -14.01 0.09
CA SER A 52 8.67 -13.13 -0.67
C SER A 52 9.36 -12.44 -1.84
N LEU A 53 10.57 -11.91 -1.65
CA LEU A 53 11.35 -11.29 -2.72
C LEU A 53 11.65 -12.27 -3.86
N TRP A 54 12.09 -13.49 -3.56
CA TRP A 54 12.42 -14.48 -4.59
C TRP A 54 11.19 -15.01 -5.30
N VAL A 55 10.06 -15.14 -4.59
CA VAL A 55 8.78 -15.53 -5.18
C VAL A 55 8.27 -14.44 -6.12
N ALA A 56 8.33 -13.18 -5.73
CA ALA A 56 7.91 -12.05 -6.57
C ALA A 56 8.78 -11.92 -7.83
N LEU A 57 10.11 -12.01 -7.69
CA LEU A 57 11.03 -12.00 -8.82
C LEU A 57 10.81 -13.20 -9.75
N GLY A 58 10.56 -14.39 -9.18
CA GLY A 58 10.22 -15.58 -9.95
C GLY A 58 8.92 -15.43 -10.71
N GLY A 59 7.88 -14.90 -10.08
CA GLY A 59 6.60 -14.58 -10.71
C GLY A 59 6.76 -13.57 -11.84
N PHE A 60 7.48 -12.49 -11.59
CA PHE A 60 7.79 -11.49 -12.62
C PHE A 60 8.52 -12.12 -13.81
N ALA A 61 9.51 -12.96 -13.57
CA ALA A 61 10.25 -13.65 -14.64
C ALA A 61 9.33 -14.59 -15.42
N VAL A 62 8.52 -15.41 -14.75
CA VAL A 62 7.60 -16.37 -15.41
C VAL A 62 6.56 -15.63 -16.25
N ILE A 63 5.92 -14.59 -15.73
CA ILE A 63 4.93 -13.80 -16.46
C ILE A 63 5.58 -13.08 -17.65
N SER A 64 6.77 -12.50 -17.45
CA SER A 64 7.52 -11.84 -18.54
C SER A 64 7.87 -12.81 -19.66
N VAL A 65 8.38 -14.00 -19.33
CA VAL A 65 8.70 -15.05 -20.33
C VAL A 65 7.45 -15.49 -21.07
N TYR A 66 6.34 -15.72 -20.36
CA TYR A 66 5.07 -16.08 -20.98
C TYR A 66 4.59 -14.99 -21.96
N LYS A 67 4.65 -13.72 -21.56
CA LYS A 67 4.25 -12.60 -22.43
C LYS A 67 5.18 -12.43 -23.62
N ILE A 68 6.49 -12.56 -23.43
CA ILE A 68 7.45 -12.50 -24.54
C ILE A 68 7.19 -13.62 -25.56
N ALA A 69 6.88 -14.82 -25.07
CA ALA A 69 6.75 -16.00 -25.94
C ALA A 69 5.36 -16.17 -26.57
N VAL A 70 4.28 -15.70 -25.90
CA VAL A 70 2.90 -16.09 -26.27
C VAL A 70 2.00 -14.90 -26.57
N THR A 71 1.76 -14.00 -25.60
CA THR A 71 0.69 -12.99 -25.71
C THR A 71 1.19 -11.59 -26.13
N GLY A 72 2.44 -11.28 -25.91
CA GLY A 72 2.99 -9.93 -26.14
C GLY A 72 2.56 -8.92 -25.08
N PHE A 73 2.92 -7.66 -25.32
CA PHE A 73 2.65 -6.49 -24.47
C PHE A 73 1.84 -5.48 -25.28
N VAL A 74 1.23 -4.50 -24.63
CA VAL A 74 0.57 -3.38 -25.30
C VAL A 74 1.54 -2.63 -26.24
N THR A 75 2.83 -2.59 -25.87
CA THR A 75 3.91 -1.95 -26.65
C THR A 75 4.45 -2.82 -27.79
N GLY A 76 3.98 -4.06 -27.95
CA GLY A 76 4.40 -4.97 -29.03
C GLY A 76 4.68 -6.39 -28.57
N ALA A 77 5.16 -7.23 -29.48
CA ALA A 77 5.45 -8.65 -29.21
C ALA A 77 6.95 -8.88 -28.94
N GLY A 78 7.24 -10.00 -28.27
CA GLY A 78 8.59 -10.48 -28.04
C GLY A 78 9.45 -9.58 -27.14
N LEU A 79 10.77 -9.66 -27.30
CA LEU A 79 11.73 -8.86 -26.51
C LEU A 79 11.61 -7.35 -26.77
N ALA A 80 11.26 -6.94 -27.98
CA ALA A 80 11.05 -5.53 -28.30
C ALA A 80 9.83 -4.96 -27.53
N GLY A 81 8.73 -5.72 -27.48
CA GLY A 81 7.57 -5.37 -26.67
C GLY A 81 7.87 -5.29 -25.18
N PHE A 82 8.67 -6.23 -24.66
CA PHE A 82 9.13 -6.20 -23.27
C PHE A 82 9.98 -4.95 -22.97
N ALA A 83 10.94 -4.62 -23.84
CA ALA A 83 11.74 -3.41 -23.69
C ALA A 83 10.90 -2.13 -23.75
N GLY A 84 9.91 -2.08 -24.67
CA GLY A 84 8.94 -0.99 -24.73
C GLY A 84 8.09 -0.86 -23.47
N HIS A 85 7.64 -2.00 -22.90
CA HIS A 85 6.90 -2.01 -21.64
C HIS A 85 7.74 -1.50 -20.48
N LEU A 86 8.99 -1.94 -20.34
CA LEU A 86 9.91 -1.43 -19.32
C LEU A 86 10.16 0.07 -19.48
N HIS A 87 10.29 0.53 -20.72
CA HIS A 87 10.44 1.96 -21.02
C HIS A 87 9.17 2.76 -20.69
N HIS A 88 8.00 2.17 -20.81
CA HIS A 88 6.73 2.82 -20.43
C HIS A 88 6.61 2.96 -18.90
N GLU A 89 6.96 1.93 -18.17
CA GLU A 89 6.79 1.87 -16.71
C GLU A 89 7.94 2.50 -15.91
N TRP A 90 9.06 2.88 -16.56
CA TRP A 90 10.29 3.24 -15.82
C TRP A 90 10.13 4.43 -14.88
N VAL A 91 9.32 5.44 -15.24
CA VAL A 91 9.12 6.64 -14.41
C VAL A 91 8.35 6.29 -13.15
N THR A 92 7.28 5.50 -13.28
CA THR A 92 6.49 5.00 -12.15
C THR A 92 7.36 4.17 -11.21
N VAL A 93 8.12 3.22 -11.76
CA VAL A 93 9.02 2.35 -11.00
C VAL A 93 10.10 3.16 -10.28
N ALA A 94 10.72 4.14 -10.96
CA ALA A 94 11.74 4.99 -10.38
C ALA A 94 11.18 5.91 -9.29
N ASN A 95 10.02 6.54 -9.50
CA ASN A 95 9.34 7.33 -8.48
C ASN A 95 9.02 6.50 -7.24
N LEU A 96 8.39 5.33 -7.42
CA LEU A 96 8.06 4.43 -6.32
C LEU A 96 9.30 3.99 -5.55
N PHE A 97 10.36 3.57 -6.25
CA PHE A 97 11.61 3.18 -5.60
C PHE A 97 12.22 4.31 -4.75
N CYS A 98 12.28 5.51 -5.31
CA CYS A 98 12.81 6.68 -4.61
C CYS A 98 11.93 7.08 -3.43
N LEU A 99 10.59 7.00 -3.56
CA LEU A 99 9.67 7.32 -2.47
C LEU A 99 9.75 6.29 -1.35
N LEU A 100 9.71 4.99 -1.65
CA LEU A 100 9.83 3.94 -0.65
C LEU A 100 11.13 4.07 0.16
N THR A 101 12.26 4.25 -0.53
CA THR A 101 13.57 4.40 0.13
C THR A 101 13.69 5.74 0.88
N GLY A 102 13.15 6.82 0.33
CA GLY A 102 13.15 8.13 0.96
C GLY A 102 12.25 8.19 2.19
N PHE A 103 11.05 7.61 2.12
CA PHE A 103 10.12 7.58 3.25
C PHE A 103 10.59 6.69 4.39
N ALA A 104 11.40 5.66 4.12
CA ALA A 104 12.06 4.92 5.19
C ALA A 104 13.05 5.79 6.00
N ILE A 105 13.79 6.66 5.33
CA ILE A 105 14.66 7.64 6.01
C ILE A 105 13.81 8.65 6.79
N LEU A 106 12.70 9.14 6.21
CA LEU A 106 11.76 10.03 6.87
C LEU A 106 11.18 9.40 8.14
N ALA A 107 10.70 8.18 8.06
CA ALA A 107 10.15 7.44 9.19
C ALA A 107 11.18 7.30 10.32
N ARG A 108 12.46 7.05 9.98
CA ARG A 108 13.56 6.96 10.95
C ARG A 108 13.85 8.31 11.64
N HIS A 109 13.76 9.42 10.90
CA HIS A 109 13.85 10.75 11.52
C HIS A 109 12.69 11.02 12.47
N PHE A 110 11.46 10.66 12.09
CA PHE A 110 10.30 10.83 12.97
C PHE A 110 10.41 9.95 14.23
N GLU A 111 10.81 8.70 14.10
CA GLU A 111 11.04 7.80 15.24
C GLU A 111 12.07 8.41 16.22
N LYS A 112 13.22 8.86 15.71
CA LYS A 112 14.30 9.47 16.49
C LYS A 112 14.01 10.91 16.93
N SER A 113 12.89 11.52 16.55
CA SER A 113 12.45 12.83 17.07
C SER A 113 12.00 12.78 18.52
N HIS A 114 11.84 11.60 19.09
CA HIS A 114 11.28 11.30 20.42
C HIS A 114 9.79 11.67 20.59
N VAL A 115 9.13 12.18 19.56
CA VAL A 115 7.68 12.43 19.62
C VAL A 115 6.91 11.16 19.98
N PRO A 116 7.16 9.96 19.37
CA PRO A 116 6.45 8.74 19.75
C PRO A 116 6.63 8.32 21.21
N VAL A 117 7.75 8.70 21.84
CA VAL A 117 8.07 8.38 23.25
C VAL A 117 7.35 9.32 24.23
N ILE A 118 7.13 10.56 23.82
CA ILE A 118 6.52 11.60 24.66
C ILE A 118 5.01 11.54 24.66
N LEU A 119 4.40 11.24 23.51
CA LEU A 119 2.94 11.23 23.32
C LEU A 119 2.19 10.32 24.32
N PRO A 120 2.66 9.11 24.67
CA PRO A 120 1.98 8.23 25.62
C PRO A 120 1.76 8.83 27.01
N LYS A 121 2.56 9.83 27.43
CA LYS A 121 2.43 10.49 28.73
C LYS A 121 1.09 11.19 28.93
N TYR A 122 0.47 11.61 27.83
CA TYR A 122 -0.78 12.38 27.83
C TYR A 122 -2.03 11.49 27.71
N LEU A 123 -1.86 10.17 27.61
CA LEU A 123 -2.99 9.25 27.43
C LEU A 123 -3.73 9.03 28.76
N PRO A 124 -5.09 8.92 28.75
CA PRO A 124 -5.88 8.47 29.89
C PRO A 124 -5.49 7.07 30.36
N ASP A 125 -5.77 6.77 31.63
CA ASP A 125 -5.41 5.47 32.23
C ASP A 125 -6.48 4.39 32.03
N ASP A 126 -7.65 4.76 31.50
CA ASP A 126 -8.75 3.87 31.17
C ASP A 126 -8.66 3.37 29.71
N TRP A 127 -9.71 2.67 29.25
CA TRP A 127 -9.81 2.22 27.85
C TRP A 127 -9.67 3.33 26.82
N LYS A 128 -10.01 4.58 27.20
CA LYS A 128 -9.86 5.75 26.30
C LYS A 128 -8.40 6.02 25.97
N GLY A 129 -7.46 5.67 26.84
CA GLY A 129 -6.03 5.77 26.54
C GLY A 129 -5.59 4.83 25.42
N GLY A 130 -6.11 3.60 25.42
CA GLY A 130 -5.92 2.67 24.30
C GLY A 130 -6.54 3.20 23.00
N PHE A 131 -7.76 3.76 23.08
CA PHE A 131 -8.42 4.38 21.95
C PHE A 131 -7.62 5.59 21.40
N ALA A 132 -7.17 6.48 22.30
CA ALA A 132 -6.37 7.64 21.92
C ALA A 132 -5.03 7.24 21.27
N LEU A 133 -4.40 6.12 21.71
CA LEU A 133 -3.24 5.55 21.04
C LEU A 133 -3.57 5.20 19.58
N LEU A 134 -4.70 4.54 19.33
CA LEU A 134 -5.12 4.17 17.97
C LEU A 134 -5.41 5.41 17.10
N VAL A 135 -6.04 6.45 17.68
CA VAL A 135 -6.20 7.75 16.98
C VAL A 135 -4.83 8.36 16.65
N MET A 136 -3.87 8.27 17.55
CA MET A 136 -2.50 8.77 17.28
C MET A 136 -1.82 7.97 16.16
N VAL A 137 -1.96 6.64 16.15
CA VAL A 137 -1.45 5.80 15.05
C VAL A 137 -2.08 6.21 13.72
N PHE A 138 -3.39 6.43 13.70
CA PHE A 138 -4.12 6.90 12.53
C PHE A 138 -3.58 8.26 12.03
N VAL A 139 -3.43 9.23 12.92
CA VAL A 139 -2.89 10.55 12.56
C VAL A 139 -1.45 10.46 12.09
N ILE A 140 -0.61 9.69 12.76
CA ILE A 140 0.78 9.48 12.35
C ILE A 140 0.83 8.86 10.95
N SER A 141 0.00 7.86 10.68
CA SER A 141 -0.05 7.20 9.38
C SER A 141 -0.57 8.08 8.24
N SER A 142 -1.27 9.16 8.55
CA SER A 142 -1.65 10.14 7.53
C SER A 142 -0.45 10.93 6.95
N PHE A 143 0.70 10.89 7.63
CA PHE A 143 1.91 11.61 7.24
C PHE A 143 3.14 10.71 7.09
N LEU A 144 3.07 9.49 7.61
CA LEU A 144 4.11 8.47 7.50
C LEU A 144 3.52 7.22 6.89
N ASP A 145 4.39 6.44 6.25
CA ASP A 145 4.03 5.10 5.77
C ASP A 145 3.33 4.26 6.87
N ASN A 146 2.30 3.52 6.47
CA ASN A 146 1.50 2.69 7.37
C ASN A 146 2.32 1.63 8.13
N ILE A 147 3.41 1.12 7.54
CA ILE A 147 4.33 0.18 8.22
C ILE A 147 5.00 0.87 9.41
N ALA A 148 5.56 2.05 9.18
CA ALA A 148 6.22 2.83 10.22
C ALA A 148 5.23 3.22 11.33
N ALA A 149 4.02 3.65 10.97
CA ALA A 149 2.98 4.00 11.93
C ALA A 149 2.54 2.81 12.78
N ALA A 150 2.39 1.61 12.18
CA ALA A 150 2.07 0.38 12.90
C ALA A 150 3.18 -0.03 13.88
N LEU A 151 4.45 0.05 13.47
CA LEU A 151 5.59 -0.25 14.34
C LEU A 151 5.71 0.74 15.50
N ILE A 152 5.50 2.05 15.25
CA ILE A 152 5.47 3.07 16.28
C ILE A 152 4.33 2.79 17.27
N GLY A 153 3.12 2.49 16.77
CA GLY A 153 1.96 2.12 17.57
C GLY A 153 2.21 0.87 18.41
N GLY A 154 2.85 -0.14 17.82
CA GLY A 154 3.28 -1.36 18.51
C GLY A 154 4.29 -1.09 19.62
N ALA A 155 5.31 -0.28 19.35
CA ALA A 155 6.31 0.10 20.37
C ALA A 155 5.69 0.90 21.52
N MET A 156 4.75 1.81 21.21
CA MET A 156 4.00 2.55 22.23
C MET A 156 3.12 1.61 23.06
N ALA A 157 2.42 0.67 22.43
CA ALA A 157 1.61 -0.35 23.12
C ALA A 157 2.48 -1.24 24.00
N HIS A 158 3.66 -1.63 23.54
CA HIS A 158 4.63 -2.41 24.31
C HIS A 158 5.01 -1.73 25.62
N GLN A 159 5.28 -0.42 25.56
CA GLN A 159 5.62 0.36 26.76
C GLN A 159 4.42 0.56 27.69
N LEU A 160 3.26 0.93 27.15
CA LEU A 160 2.05 1.23 27.93
C LEU A 160 1.47 0.01 28.64
N PHE A 161 1.50 -1.16 27.98
CA PHE A 161 0.90 -2.40 28.48
C PHE A 161 1.92 -3.42 28.98
N LYS A 162 3.20 -3.01 29.13
CA LYS A 162 4.32 -3.88 29.59
C LYS A 162 4.41 -5.18 28.78
N ALA A 163 4.44 -5.05 27.47
CA ALA A 163 4.46 -6.17 26.51
C ALA A 163 3.21 -7.07 26.52
N LYS A 164 2.19 -6.81 27.35
CA LYS A 164 0.94 -7.56 27.36
C LYS A 164 -0.08 -6.92 26.44
N VAL A 165 0.05 -7.18 25.14
CA VAL A 165 -0.83 -6.63 24.12
C VAL A 165 -1.78 -7.70 23.62
N HIS A 166 -3.09 -7.42 23.66
CA HIS A 166 -4.12 -8.34 23.19
C HIS A 166 -4.14 -8.42 21.66
N ILE A 167 -4.35 -9.60 21.08
CA ILE A 167 -4.34 -9.80 19.62
C ILE A 167 -5.35 -8.89 18.91
N GLY A 168 -6.55 -8.70 19.46
CA GLY A 168 -7.53 -7.77 18.92
C GLY A 168 -7.06 -6.31 18.94
N PHE A 169 -6.20 -5.91 19.88
CA PHE A 169 -5.59 -4.58 19.89
C PHE A 169 -4.46 -4.47 18.88
N LEU A 170 -3.69 -5.55 18.65
CA LEU A 170 -2.72 -5.60 17.55
C LEU A 170 -3.43 -5.42 16.19
N ALA A 171 -4.56 -6.12 16.00
CA ALA A 171 -5.39 -5.94 14.81
C ALA A 171 -5.91 -4.50 14.68
N ALA A 172 -6.27 -3.86 15.80
CA ALA A 172 -6.69 -2.47 15.83
C ALA A 172 -5.56 -1.49 15.49
N ILE A 173 -4.31 -1.75 15.90
CA ILE A 173 -3.13 -0.94 15.52
C ILE A 173 -2.92 -1.01 14.00
N VAL A 174 -2.94 -2.20 13.42
CA VAL A 174 -2.81 -2.37 11.96
C VAL A 174 -3.96 -1.69 11.22
N ALA A 175 -5.18 -1.85 11.70
CA ALA A 175 -6.34 -1.20 11.10
C ALA A 175 -6.27 0.34 11.21
N ALA A 176 -5.83 0.89 12.34
CA ALA A 176 -5.65 2.32 12.52
C ALA A 176 -4.55 2.88 11.62
N SER A 177 -3.43 2.17 11.45
CA SER A 177 -2.35 2.58 10.54
C SER A 177 -2.81 2.56 9.09
N ASN A 178 -3.43 1.48 8.63
CA ASN A 178 -3.93 1.38 7.27
C ASN A 178 -5.07 2.38 6.99
N ALA A 179 -5.97 2.61 7.97
CA ALA A 179 -7.03 3.62 7.85
C ALA A 179 -6.47 5.05 7.72
N GLY A 180 -5.43 5.39 8.50
CA GLY A 180 -4.78 6.69 8.44
C GLY A 180 -4.06 6.93 7.11
N GLY A 181 -3.44 5.89 6.55
CA GLY A 181 -2.80 5.93 5.24
C GLY A 181 -3.78 6.02 4.08
N ALA A 182 -4.94 5.35 4.19
CA ALA A 182 -5.89 5.21 3.08
C ALA A 182 -6.45 6.53 2.52
N GLY A 183 -6.52 7.59 3.33
CA GLY A 183 -6.97 8.92 2.88
C GLY A 183 -5.83 9.90 2.58
N SER A 184 -4.58 9.47 2.63
CA SER A 184 -3.42 10.33 2.42
C SER A 184 -2.49 9.80 1.33
N VAL A 185 -2.18 10.64 0.36
CA VAL A 185 -1.27 10.27 -0.75
C VAL A 185 0.20 10.05 -0.34
N VAL A 186 0.54 10.31 0.92
CA VAL A 186 1.89 10.09 1.49
C VAL A 186 1.89 9.07 2.63
N GLY A 187 0.71 8.64 3.09
CA GLY A 187 0.55 7.77 4.25
C GLY A 187 0.48 6.27 3.90
N ASP A 188 0.26 5.94 2.64
CA ASP A 188 0.22 4.55 2.16
C ASP A 188 0.81 4.48 0.76
N THR A 189 1.56 3.42 0.47
CA THR A 189 2.14 3.17 -0.86
C THR A 189 1.05 3.06 -1.94
N THR A 190 -0.14 2.53 -1.61
CA THR A 190 -1.26 2.40 -2.55
C THR A 190 -1.78 3.75 -3.02
N THR A 191 -1.99 4.68 -2.10
CA THR A 191 -2.44 6.04 -2.41
C THR A 191 -1.33 6.88 -3.05
N THR A 192 -0.07 6.63 -2.69
CA THR A 192 1.09 7.20 -3.38
C THR A 192 1.13 6.76 -4.85
N MET A 193 0.84 5.48 -5.14
CA MET A 193 0.74 4.98 -6.52
C MET A 193 -0.39 5.67 -7.30
N MET A 194 -1.57 5.81 -6.70
CA MET A 194 -2.69 6.55 -7.29
C MET A 194 -2.28 7.99 -7.62
N TRP A 195 -1.57 8.64 -6.72
CA TRP A 195 -1.08 9.99 -6.92
C TRP A 195 -0.04 10.11 -8.04
N ILE A 196 0.91 9.17 -8.14
CA ILE A 196 1.90 9.12 -9.23
C ILE A 196 1.18 8.91 -10.57
N ASP A 197 0.13 8.09 -10.59
CA ASP A 197 -0.69 7.81 -11.78
C ASP A 197 -1.64 8.98 -12.16
N GLY A 198 -1.58 10.10 -11.43
CA GLY A 198 -2.33 11.31 -11.73
C GLY A 198 -3.68 11.46 -11.03
N VAL A 199 -4.03 10.56 -10.12
CA VAL A 199 -5.24 10.69 -9.29
C VAL A 199 -5.10 11.90 -8.37
N SER A 200 -6.12 12.76 -8.33
CA SER A 200 -6.11 13.95 -7.47
C SER A 200 -6.04 13.56 -5.99
N PRO A 201 -5.15 14.17 -5.19
CA PRO A 201 -5.12 13.98 -3.74
C PRO A 201 -6.45 14.28 -3.06
N LEU A 202 -7.25 15.21 -3.60
CA LEU A 202 -8.54 15.59 -3.04
C LEU A 202 -9.56 14.45 -3.12
N ILE A 203 -9.53 13.65 -4.19
CA ILE A 203 -10.41 12.47 -4.35
C ILE A 203 -10.01 11.38 -3.34
N VAL A 204 -8.71 11.20 -3.11
CA VAL A 204 -8.22 10.21 -2.13
C VAL A 204 -8.66 10.58 -0.71
N LEU A 205 -8.82 11.88 -0.38
CA LEU A 205 -9.32 12.32 0.93
C LEU A 205 -10.70 11.77 1.27
N ASP A 206 -11.54 11.43 0.28
CA ASP A 206 -12.88 10.87 0.49
C ASP A 206 -12.81 9.55 1.28
N ALA A 207 -11.73 8.80 1.14
CA ALA A 207 -11.46 7.60 1.92
C ALA A 207 -11.49 7.84 3.45
N TYR A 208 -11.19 9.07 3.91
CA TYR A 208 -11.24 9.38 5.34
C TYR A 208 -12.63 9.31 5.94
N ILE A 209 -13.69 9.51 5.16
CA ILE A 209 -15.08 9.35 5.63
C ILE A 209 -15.26 7.90 6.13
N ALA A 210 -14.88 6.93 5.32
CA ALA A 210 -14.95 5.52 5.71
C ALA A 210 -13.93 5.16 6.79
N ALA A 211 -12.71 5.66 6.67
CA ALA A 211 -11.61 5.36 7.57
C ALA A 211 -11.87 5.82 9.01
N VAL A 212 -12.49 7.00 9.20
CA VAL A 212 -12.86 7.49 10.53
C VAL A 212 -13.97 6.65 11.15
N VAL A 213 -14.98 6.24 10.37
CA VAL A 213 -16.03 5.32 10.86
C VAL A 213 -15.41 3.99 11.29
N ALA A 214 -14.54 3.42 10.47
CA ALA A 214 -13.83 2.20 10.79
C ALA A 214 -12.97 2.35 12.05
N LEU A 215 -12.21 3.45 12.16
CA LEU A 215 -11.38 3.76 13.32
C LEU A 215 -12.21 3.81 14.62
N VAL A 216 -13.38 4.44 14.59
CA VAL A 216 -14.27 4.55 15.76
C VAL A 216 -14.71 3.14 16.21
N ILE A 217 -15.16 2.30 15.28
CA ILE A 217 -15.60 0.92 15.58
C ILE A 217 -14.41 0.10 16.10
N VAL A 218 -13.35 0.03 15.32
CA VAL A 218 -12.18 -0.80 15.62
C VAL A 218 -11.50 -0.31 16.89
N GLY A 219 -11.37 1.00 17.05
CA GLY A 219 -10.73 1.62 18.20
C GLY A 219 -11.51 1.37 19.50
N TYR A 220 -12.83 1.49 19.45
CA TYR A 220 -13.67 1.27 20.61
C TYR A 220 -13.56 -0.19 21.11
N PHE A 221 -13.78 -1.16 20.25
CA PHE A 221 -13.73 -2.57 20.63
C PHE A 221 -12.31 -3.03 20.96
N GLY A 222 -11.31 -2.66 20.15
CA GLY A 222 -9.91 -3.00 20.39
C GLY A 222 -9.38 -2.43 21.71
N ALA A 223 -9.68 -1.16 22.01
CA ALA A 223 -9.27 -0.54 23.26
C ALA A 223 -9.94 -1.16 24.48
N LYS A 224 -11.23 -1.52 24.40
CA LYS A 224 -11.92 -2.24 25.48
C LYS A 224 -11.37 -3.65 25.71
N GLN A 225 -11.09 -4.39 24.66
CA GLN A 225 -10.45 -5.71 24.76
C GLN A 225 -9.07 -5.59 25.44
N GLN A 226 -8.27 -4.60 25.02
CA GLN A 226 -6.95 -4.34 25.61
C GLN A 226 -7.05 -3.98 27.10
N HIS A 227 -7.96 -3.08 27.45
CA HIS A 227 -8.14 -2.65 28.83
C HIS A 227 -8.58 -3.80 29.76
N ALA A 228 -9.45 -4.68 29.26
CA ALA A 228 -9.88 -5.88 29.99
C ALA A 228 -8.74 -6.92 30.14
N TYR A 229 -7.84 -7.00 29.13
CA TYR A 229 -6.71 -7.93 29.13
C TYR A 229 -5.54 -7.43 29.98
N SER A 230 -5.14 -6.18 29.78
CA SER A 230 -4.09 -5.50 30.55
C SER A 230 -4.31 -3.98 30.49
N PRO A 231 -4.63 -3.33 31.62
CA PRO A 231 -4.81 -1.88 31.67
C PRO A 231 -3.47 -1.14 31.49
N ILE A 232 -3.55 0.16 31.21
CA ILE A 232 -2.38 1.04 31.07
C ILE A 232 -1.67 1.16 32.43
N LEU A 233 -0.35 1.00 32.40
CA LEU A 233 0.52 1.14 33.56
C LEU A 233 1.51 2.28 33.30
N LYS A 234 1.17 3.49 33.77
CA LYS A 234 2.06 4.66 33.61
C LYS A 234 3.36 4.47 34.38
N HIS A 235 4.47 4.73 33.71
CA HIS A 235 5.77 4.95 34.33
C HIS A 235 6.21 6.39 34.11
N SER A 236 6.77 7.00 35.16
CA SER A 236 7.48 8.27 35.04
C SER A 236 8.77 8.04 34.26
N HIS A 237 8.77 8.37 32.97
CA HIS A 237 9.99 8.38 32.19
C HIS A 237 10.72 9.73 32.38
N ALA A 238 12.05 9.67 32.49
CA ALA A 238 12.95 10.81 32.61
C ALA A 238 12.75 11.83 31.47
N HIS A 239 13.20 13.04 31.70
CA HIS A 239 13.12 14.22 30.80
C HIS A 239 13.61 13.92 29.39
N THR A 240 12.72 13.45 28.51
CA THR A 240 12.99 13.29 27.08
C THR A 240 12.50 14.55 26.37
N HIS A 241 13.36 15.18 25.58
CA HIS A 241 13.02 16.36 24.79
C HIS A 241 12.81 15.99 23.33
N VAL A 242 11.88 16.71 22.65
CA VAL A 242 11.64 16.57 21.21
C VAL A 242 12.84 17.11 20.44
N ASP A 243 13.36 16.33 19.47
CA ASP A 243 14.34 16.82 18.49
C ASP A 243 13.62 17.51 17.32
N TRP A 244 13.43 18.83 17.47
CA TRP A 244 12.78 19.67 16.46
C TRP A 244 13.53 19.69 15.12
N GLY A 245 14.87 19.50 15.14
CA GLY A 245 15.66 19.42 13.92
C GLY A 245 15.27 18.21 13.06
N ARG A 246 14.98 17.08 13.68
CA ARG A 246 14.49 15.89 12.97
C ARG A 246 13.07 16.08 12.43
N LEU A 247 12.18 16.73 13.19
CA LEU A 247 10.84 17.06 12.71
C LEU A 247 10.86 18.04 11.54
N LEU A 248 11.79 19.00 11.55
CA LEU A 248 11.98 19.91 10.42
C LEU A 248 12.37 19.15 9.15
N ILE A 249 13.26 18.16 9.26
CA ILE A 249 13.65 17.30 8.13
C ILE A 249 12.44 16.55 7.58
N VAL A 250 11.64 15.92 8.46
CA VAL A 250 10.39 15.25 8.09
C VAL A 250 9.46 16.21 7.32
N GLY A 251 9.23 17.40 7.87
CA GLY A 251 8.39 18.42 7.24
C GLY A 251 8.91 18.85 5.87
N LEU A 252 10.23 19.07 5.74
CA LEU A 252 10.84 19.45 4.47
C LEU A 252 10.72 18.35 3.42
N MET A 253 10.96 17.09 3.77
CA MET A 253 10.80 15.97 2.84
C MET A 253 9.37 15.87 2.31
N LEU A 254 8.36 16.02 3.19
CA LEU A 254 6.96 16.04 2.80
C LEU A 254 6.62 17.23 1.89
N VAL A 255 7.10 18.43 2.23
CA VAL A 255 6.88 19.63 1.40
C VAL A 255 7.50 19.47 0.01
N PHE A 256 8.69 18.87 -0.09
CA PHE A 256 9.35 18.62 -1.37
C PHE A 256 8.56 17.57 -2.20
N ALA A 257 8.10 16.48 -1.57
CA ALA A 257 7.31 15.45 -2.23
C ALA A 257 5.99 16.03 -2.78
N VAL A 258 5.21 16.67 -1.90
CA VAL A 258 3.91 17.27 -2.26
C VAL A 258 4.09 18.41 -3.26
N GLY A 259 5.04 19.30 -2.99
CA GLY A 259 5.34 20.44 -3.87
C GLY A 259 5.74 20.03 -5.28
N ALA A 260 6.62 19.04 -5.42
CA ALA A 260 7.04 18.52 -6.72
C ALA A 260 5.87 17.88 -7.47
N ASN A 261 5.09 17.03 -6.79
CA ASN A 261 3.94 16.37 -7.43
C ASN A 261 2.88 17.37 -7.88
N VAL A 262 2.43 18.28 -6.99
CA VAL A 262 1.45 19.30 -7.35
C VAL A 262 1.96 20.17 -8.51
N THR A 263 3.22 20.57 -8.48
CA THR A 263 3.82 21.39 -9.53
C THR A 263 3.83 20.66 -10.88
N VAL A 264 4.29 19.41 -10.90
CA VAL A 264 4.37 18.62 -12.13
C VAL A 264 2.98 18.33 -12.69
N ASN A 265 2.06 17.84 -11.86
CA ASN A 265 0.72 17.45 -12.32
C ASN A 265 -0.20 18.64 -12.65
N THR A 266 0.10 19.84 -12.13
CA THR A 266 -0.71 21.04 -12.44
C THR A 266 -0.15 21.85 -13.59
N PHE A 267 1.17 22.03 -13.64
CA PHE A 267 1.80 22.96 -14.59
C PHE A 267 2.63 22.28 -15.68
N TYR A 268 3.04 21.03 -15.47
CA TYR A 268 3.97 20.31 -16.36
C TYR A 268 3.51 18.88 -16.67
N THR A 269 2.20 18.66 -16.82
CA THR A 269 1.58 17.34 -17.07
C THR A 269 2.22 16.58 -18.24
N SER A 270 2.61 17.28 -19.31
CA SER A 270 3.28 16.67 -20.46
C SER A 270 4.68 16.12 -20.17
N MET A 271 5.28 16.51 -19.04
CA MET A 271 6.61 16.05 -18.62
C MET A 271 6.54 14.98 -17.52
N ALA A 272 5.36 14.77 -16.93
CA ALA A 272 5.16 13.86 -15.80
C ALA A 272 5.64 12.44 -16.11
N ASP A 273 5.36 11.95 -17.32
CA ASP A 273 5.72 10.59 -17.76
C ASP A 273 7.17 10.49 -18.28
N GLY A 274 7.89 11.62 -18.37
CA GLY A 274 9.24 11.66 -18.92
C GLY A 274 10.35 11.51 -17.88
N PHE A 275 10.10 11.88 -16.61
CA PHE A 275 11.13 11.93 -15.58
C PHE A 275 10.55 11.77 -14.17
N PRO A 276 11.23 11.04 -13.23
CA PRO A 276 10.74 10.76 -11.89
C PRO A 276 10.92 11.97 -10.94
N PHE A 277 10.22 13.07 -11.21
CA PHE A 277 10.35 14.34 -10.48
C PHE A 277 10.10 14.21 -8.99
N ILE A 278 9.11 13.42 -8.57
CA ILE A 278 8.71 13.29 -7.16
C ILE A 278 9.82 12.59 -6.38
N GLY A 279 10.33 11.48 -6.92
CA GLY A 279 11.43 10.75 -6.34
C GLY A 279 12.69 11.59 -6.19
N VAL A 280 13.04 12.34 -7.25
CA VAL A 280 14.19 13.26 -7.24
C VAL A 280 14.00 14.37 -6.22
N ALA A 281 12.79 14.92 -6.06
CA ALA A 281 12.52 15.96 -5.08
C ALA A 281 12.72 15.44 -3.64
N VAL A 282 12.21 14.26 -3.31
CA VAL A 282 12.40 13.64 -1.99
C VAL A 282 13.88 13.40 -1.70
N TRP A 283 14.61 12.82 -2.65
CA TRP A 283 16.06 12.59 -2.48
C TRP A 283 16.85 13.87 -2.43
N SER A 284 16.43 14.93 -3.14
CA SER A 284 17.03 16.25 -3.02
C SER A 284 16.85 16.83 -1.61
N ALA A 285 15.66 16.68 -1.02
CA ALA A 285 15.41 17.09 0.36
C ALA A 285 16.29 16.32 1.36
N ILE A 286 16.44 15.00 1.17
CA ILE A 286 17.32 14.16 1.98
C ILE A 286 18.76 14.69 1.92
N LEU A 287 19.30 14.88 0.71
CA LEU A 287 20.68 15.32 0.53
C LEU A 287 20.92 16.74 1.09
N LEU A 288 19.99 17.67 0.89
CA LEU A 288 20.06 19.04 1.40
C LEU A 288 19.99 19.12 2.93
N THR A 289 19.37 18.13 3.58
CA THR A 289 19.22 18.12 5.05
C THR A 289 20.32 17.37 5.80
N ILE A 290 21.29 16.75 5.11
CA ILE A 290 22.46 16.10 5.72
C ILE A 290 23.21 17.02 6.71
N PRO A 291 23.44 18.34 6.42
CA PRO A 291 24.12 19.22 7.36
C PRO A 291 23.33 19.49 8.66
N VAL A 292 21.99 19.36 8.63
CA VAL A 292 21.12 19.59 9.80
C VAL A 292 21.20 18.42 10.78
N ARG A 293 21.07 17.20 10.30
CA ARG A 293 21.19 15.95 11.06
C ARG A 293 21.67 14.83 10.16
N ARG A 294 22.53 13.97 10.68
CA ARG A 294 22.95 12.75 9.96
C ARG A 294 21.77 11.82 9.75
N HIS A 295 21.66 11.30 8.54
CA HIS A 295 20.69 10.28 8.17
C HIS A 295 21.15 8.89 8.58
N ASP A 296 20.20 8.03 8.91
CA ASP A 296 20.45 6.62 9.24
C ASP A 296 20.45 5.79 7.95
N TRP A 297 21.57 5.79 7.25
CA TRP A 297 21.74 5.03 5.99
C TRP A 297 21.62 3.50 6.18
N GLU A 298 21.71 3.02 7.41
CA GLU A 298 21.59 1.60 7.77
C GLU A 298 20.19 1.04 7.46
N VAL A 299 19.17 1.88 7.31
CA VAL A 299 17.83 1.45 6.93
C VAL A 299 17.74 1.06 5.46
N LEU A 300 18.61 1.59 4.59
CA LEU A 300 18.48 1.43 3.14
C LEU A 300 18.62 -0.01 2.64
N PRO A 301 19.57 -0.87 3.10
CA PRO A 301 19.70 -2.22 2.56
C PRO A 301 18.41 -3.04 2.67
N GLU A 302 17.73 -2.99 3.81
CA GLU A 302 16.46 -3.68 4.03
C GLU A 302 15.34 -3.05 3.20
N THR A 303 15.27 -1.72 3.19
CA THR A 303 14.25 -0.99 2.41
C THR A 303 14.40 -1.23 0.91
N VAL A 304 15.62 -1.28 0.39
CA VAL A 304 15.88 -1.59 -1.02
C VAL A 304 15.37 -3.00 -1.37
N GLN A 305 15.62 -3.99 -0.52
CA GLN A 305 15.09 -5.34 -0.74
C GLN A 305 13.56 -5.35 -0.75
N GLY A 306 12.93 -4.68 0.21
CA GLY A 306 11.48 -4.51 0.26
C GLY A 306 10.94 -3.76 -0.97
N SER A 307 11.62 -2.70 -1.41
CA SER A 307 11.23 -1.96 -2.61
C SER A 307 11.31 -2.82 -3.87
N ILE A 308 12.38 -3.60 -4.07
CA ILE A 308 12.50 -4.52 -5.21
C ILE A 308 11.40 -5.57 -5.19
N PHE A 309 11.07 -6.10 -4.01
CA PHE A 309 9.95 -7.03 -3.84
C PHE A 309 8.62 -6.40 -4.34
N LEU A 310 8.27 -5.21 -3.83
CA LEU A 310 7.04 -4.52 -4.17
C LEU A 310 6.99 -4.14 -5.66
N LEU A 311 8.08 -3.59 -6.19
CA LEU A 311 8.19 -3.22 -7.60
C LEU A 311 8.06 -4.43 -8.53
N SER A 312 8.56 -5.60 -8.13
CA SER A 312 8.36 -6.83 -8.90
C SER A 312 6.88 -7.21 -9.01
N LEU A 313 6.10 -7.03 -7.94
CA LEU A 313 4.65 -7.27 -7.95
C LEU A 313 3.89 -6.21 -8.76
N VAL A 314 4.29 -4.94 -8.67
CA VAL A 314 3.75 -3.85 -9.51
C VAL A 314 3.97 -4.16 -10.98
N MET A 315 5.18 -4.60 -11.35
CA MET A 315 5.50 -4.99 -12.72
C MET A 315 4.72 -6.22 -13.18
N CYS A 316 4.44 -7.19 -12.30
CA CYS A 316 3.52 -8.29 -12.62
C CYS A 316 2.12 -7.77 -12.93
N ALA A 317 1.58 -6.87 -12.11
CA ALA A 317 0.25 -6.30 -12.28
C ALA A 317 0.14 -5.46 -13.56
N SER A 318 1.17 -4.66 -13.90
CA SER A 318 1.19 -3.83 -15.12
C SER A 318 1.16 -4.65 -16.42
N MET A 319 1.52 -5.93 -16.36
CA MET A 319 1.46 -6.84 -17.51
C MET A 319 0.09 -7.54 -17.70
N MET A 320 -0.87 -7.37 -16.77
CA MET A 320 -2.15 -8.09 -16.84
C MET A 320 -3.05 -7.53 -17.95
N PRO A 321 -3.81 -8.39 -18.67
CA PRO A 321 -4.79 -7.97 -19.68
C PRO A 321 -6.10 -7.50 -19.03
N VAL A 322 -6.06 -6.33 -18.40
CA VAL A 322 -7.16 -5.78 -17.57
C VAL A 322 -8.42 -5.46 -18.37
N GLU A 323 -8.30 -5.29 -19.67
CA GLU A 323 -9.41 -5.04 -20.60
C GLU A 323 -10.43 -6.19 -20.62
N GLN A 324 -10.02 -7.37 -20.14
CA GLN A 324 -10.87 -8.57 -20.05
C GLN A 324 -11.54 -8.70 -18.67
N LEU A 325 -11.27 -7.79 -17.73
CA LEU A 325 -11.93 -7.78 -16.43
C LEU A 325 -13.33 -7.13 -16.55
N PRO A 326 -14.28 -7.54 -15.69
CA PRO A 326 -15.56 -6.83 -15.61
C PRO A 326 -15.35 -5.35 -15.27
N PRO A 327 -16.23 -4.45 -15.76
CA PRO A 327 -16.13 -3.02 -15.43
C PRO A 327 -16.07 -2.77 -13.93
N ALA A 328 -15.30 -1.75 -13.54
CA ALA A 328 -15.19 -1.33 -12.16
C ALA A 328 -16.57 -0.92 -11.60
N SER A 329 -16.83 -1.27 -10.35
CA SER A 329 -18.07 -0.98 -9.64
C SER A 329 -17.79 -0.91 -8.14
N TRP A 330 -18.73 -0.33 -7.37
CA TRP A 330 -18.60 -0.34 -5.91
C TRP A 330 -18.54 -1.76 -5.34
N MET A 331 -19.20 -2.75 -5.98
CA MET A 331 -19.13 -4.15 -5.57
C MET A 331 -17.73 -4.74 -5.80
N SER A 332 -17.11 -4.46 -6.95
CA SER A 332 -15.75 -4.91 -7.21
C SER A 332 -14.74 -4.22 -6.30
N ALA A 333 -14.91 -2.92 -6.00
CA ALA A 333 -14.09 -2.22 -5.01
C ALA A 333 -14.22 -2.84 -3.61
N LEU A 334 -15.45 -3.09 -3.15
CA LEU A 334 -15.70 -3.78 -1.87
C LEU A 334 -15.06 -5.18 -1.85
N ALA A 335 -15.19 -5.94 -2.92
CA ALA A 335 -14.60 -7.28 -3.05
C ALA A 335 -13.06 -7.22 -3.01
N LEU A 336 -12.44 -6.23 -3.67
CA LEU A 336 -11.00 -6.03 -3.65
C LEU A 336 -10.46 -5.83 -2.24
N GLY A 337 -11.20 -5.18 -1.33
CA GLY A 337 -10.79 -5.06 0.06
C GLY A 337 -10.77 -6.41 0.81
N PHE A 338 -11.72 -7.30 0.54
CA PHE A 338 -11.66 -8.66 1.08
C PHE A 338 -10.54 -9.49 0.46
N ILE A 339 -10.25 -9.27 -0.82
CA ILE A 339 -9.10 -9.89 -1.50
C ILE A 339 -7.79 -9.35 -0.91
N SER A 340 -7.72 -8.06 -0.59
CA SER A 340 -6.59 -7.42 0.07
C SER A 340 -6.31 -7.98 1.48
N ALA A 341 -7.30 -8.58 2.14
CA ALA A 341 -7.07 -9.30 3.39
C ALA A 341 -6.13 -10.51 3.24
N ILE A 342 -6.06 -11.09 2.05
CA ILE A 342 -5.26 -12.29 1.74
C ILE A 342 -4.00 -11.92 0.97
N PHE A 343 -4.11 -10.95 0.06
CA PHE A 343 -3.03 -10.50 -0.80
C PHE A 343 -2.65 -9.06 -0.44
N ASP A 344 -1.37 -8.73 -0.55
CA ASP A 344 -0.89 -7.38 -0.30
C ASP A 344 -1.65 -6.34 -1.15
N ASN A 345 -1.94 -5.18 -0.56
CA ASN A 345 -2.73 -4.11 -1.18
C ASN A 345 -2.07 -3.48 -2.42
N ILE A 346 -0.74 -3.47 -2.47
CA ILE A 346 0.02 -2.79 -3.53
C ILE A 346 -0.21 -3.39 -4.92
N PRO A 347 -0.06 -4.72 -5.15
CA PRO A 347 -0.32 -5.31 -6.46
C PRO A 347 -1.78 -5.21 -6.90
N LEU A 348 -2.73 -5.20 -5.96
CA LEU A 348 -4.15 -5.02 -6.26
C LEU A 348 -4.43 -3.58 -6.71
N THR A 349 -3.79 -2.60 -6.08
CA THR A 349 -3.87 -1.19 -6.51
C THR A 349 -3.27 -1.00 -7.90
N ALA A 350 -2.10 -1.59 -8.17
CA ALA A 350 -1.47 -1.53 -9.50
C ALA A 350 -2.39 -2.12 -10.59
N LEU A 351 -3.06 -3.23 -10.29
CA LEU A 351 -4.03 -3.84 -11.20
C LEU A 351 -5.24 -2.92 -11.45
N ALA A 352 -5.78 -2.32 -10.38
CA ALA A 352 -6.93 -1.43 -10.46
C ALA A 352 -6.59 -0.12 -11.19
N LEU A 353 -5.41 0.46 -10.98
CA LEU A 353 -4.92 1.63 -11.71
C LEU A 353 -4.84 1.34 -13.20
N LYS A 354 -4.27 0.21 -13.57
CA LYS A 354 -4.21 -0.20 -14.97
C LYS A 354 -5.60 -0.44 -15.58
N GLN A 355 -6.54 -0.99 -14.81
CA GLN A 355 -7.92 -1.20 -15.28
C GLN A 355 -8.67 0.12 -15.46
N GLY A 356 -8.49 1.08 -14.53
CA GLY A 356 -9.23 2.32 -14.52
C GLY A 356 -10.72 2.20 -14.16
N GLY A 357 -11.44 3.32 -14.19
CA GLY A 357 -12.89 3.34 -14.00
C GLY A 357 -13.36 3.11 -12.57
N TYR A 358 -12.48 3.18 -11.59
CA TYR A 358 -12.84 3.14 -10.16
C TYR A 358 -13.16 4.54 -9.64
N ASP A 359 -13.95 4.58 -8.58
CA ASP A 359 -13.96 5.69 -7.65
C ASP A 359 -12.75 5.54 -6.73
N TRP A 360 -11.79 6.45 -6.86
CA TRP A 360 -10.48 6.31 -6.21
C TRP A 360 -10.54 6.48 -4.69
N GLY A 361 -11.48 7.25 -4.16
CA GLY A 361 -11.71 7.34 -2.71
C GLY A 361 -12.18 6.00 -2.14
N PHE A 362 -13.11 5.33 -2.83
CA PHE A 362 -13.56 3.98 -2.46
C PHE A 362 -12.47 2.95 -2.59
N LEU A 363 -11.71 2.98 -3.67
CA LEU A 363 -10.64 2.02 -3.89
C LEU A 363 -9.52 2.19 -2.85
N ALA A 364 -9.11 3.43 -2.58
CA ALA A 364 -8.09 3.74 -1.58
C ALA A 364 -8.48 3.18 -0.20
N TYR A 365 -9.72 3.41 0.23
CA TYR A 365 -10.21 2.83 1.47
C TYR A 365 -10.27 1.29 1.40
N ALA A 366 -10.86 0.74 0.34
CA ALA A 366 -11.09 -0.68 0.23
C ALA A 366 -9.79 -1.49 0.28
N VAL A 367 -8.82 -1.17 -0.58
CA VAL A 367 -7.57 -1.93 -0.65
C VAL A 367 -6.64 -1.58 0.52
N GLY A 368 -6.55 -0.31 0.91
CA GLY A 368 -5.70 0.13 2.01
C GLY A 368 -6.14 -0.46 3.35
N PHE A 369 -7.41 -0.26 3.73
CA PHE A 369 -7.93 -0.79 4.99
C PHE A 369 -8.12 -2.31 4.98
N GLY A 370 -8.54 -2.88 3.82
CA GLY A 370 -8.89 -4.31 3.68
C GLY A 370 -7.78 -5.25 4.14
N GLY A 371 -6.53 -4.91 3.87
CA GLY A 371 -5.36 -5.65 4.32
C GLY A 371 -5.22 -5.83 5.83
N SER A 372 -6.00 -5.08 6.63
CA SER A 372 -5.98 -5.19 8.10
C SER A 372 -6.74 -6.40 8.63
N MET A 373 -7.61 -7.04 7.83
CA MET A 373 -8.48 -8.11 8.30
C MET A 373 -7.72 -9.38 8.68
N LEU A 374 -6.53 -9.59 8.09
CA LEU A 374 -5.60 -10.66 8.46
C LEU A 374 -4.21 -10.08 8.72
N TRP A 375 -3.43 -10.71 9.62
CA TRP A 375 -2.12 -10.19 10.02
C TRP A 375 -1.12 -10.12 8.84
N PHE A 376 -1.29 -10.95 7.83
CA PHE A 376 -0.43 -11.01 6.63
C PHE A 376 -1.01 -10.31 5.40
N GLY A 377 -2.22 -9.73 5.51
CA GLY A 377 -2.88 -9.04 4.41
C GLY A 377 -2.28 -7.68 4.08
N SER A 378 -1.43 -7.13 4.94
CA SER A 378 -0.68 -5.90 4.69
C SER A 378 0.72 -5.96 5.27
N SER A 379 1.63 -5.23 4.65
CA SER A 379 3.02 -5.13 5.11
C SER A 379 3.12 -4.58 6.54
N SER A 380 2.20 -3.71 6.97
CA SER A 380 2.11 -3.21 8.36
C SER A 380 1.74 -4.30 9.36
N GLY A 381 0.85 -5.23 8.99
CA GLY A 381 0.49 -6.39 9.81
C GLY A 381 1.65 -7.37 9.96
N VAL A 382 2.35 -7.66 8.86
CA VAL A 382 3.56 -8.51 8.88
C VAL A 382 4.64 -7.88 9.76
N ALA A 383 4.92 -6.59 9.61
CA ALA A 383 5.92 -5.88 10.40
C ALA A 383 5.57 -5.89 11.90
N LEU A 384 4.31 -5.59 12.27
CA LEU A 384 3.87 -5.59 13.65
C LEU A 384 3.98 -6.98 14.28
N THR A 385 3.62 -8.05 13.56
CA THR A 385 3.71 -9.43 14.05
C THR A 385 5.14 -9.98 14.10
N ASN A 386 6.12 -9.32 13.52
CA ASN A 386 7.54 -9.58 13.82
C ASN A 386 7.89 -9.15 15.25
N MET A 387 7.31 -8.05 15.73
CA MET A 387 7.45 -7.59 17.13
C MET A 387 6.60 -8.42 18.11
N TYR A 388 5.46 -8.94 17.64
CA TYR A 388 4.47 -9.71 18.42
C TYR A 388 4.17 -11.06 17.76
N PRO A 389 5.06 -12.05 17.86
CA PRO A 389 4.90 -13.34 17.17
C PRO A 389 3.61 -14.10 17.51
N GLU A 390 3.03 -13.84 18.70
CA GLU A 390 1.74 -14.40 19.14
C GLU A 390 0.57 -13.95 18.26
N GLY A 391 0.70 -12.83 17.55
CA GLY A 391 -0.27 -12.34 16.58
C GLY A 391 -0.32 -13.12 15.26
N ARG A 392 0.63 -14.01 14.99
CA ARG A 392 0.75 -14.75 13.71
C ARG A 392 -0.23 -15.90 13.54
N SER A 393 -1.34 -15.90 14.23
CA SER A 393 -2.41 -16.89 14.09
C SER A 393 -3.62 -16.27 13.40
N ALA A 394 -3.90 -16.64 12.15
CA ALA A 394 -5.04 -16.13 11.40
C ALA A 394 -6.38 -16.38 12.12
N GLY A 395 -6.56 -17.55 12.72
CA GLY A 395 -7.76 -17.88 13.47
C GLY A 395 -7.95 -17.01 14.72
N GLN A 396 -6.88 -16.75 15.47
CA GLN A 396 -6.92 -15.86 16.64
C GLN A 396 -7.11 -14.41 16.20
N TRP A 397 -6.47 -13.99 15.10
CA TRP A 397 -6.63 -12.65 14.53
C TRP A 397 -8.08 -12.38 14.14
N LEU A 398 -8.72 -13.27 13.40
CA LEU A 398 -10.14 -13.14 13.04
C LEU A 398 -11.07 -13.20 14.25
N ARG A 399 -10.81 -14.11 15.20
CA ARG A 399 -11.64 -14.27 16.40
C ARG A 399 -11.62 -13.03 17.28
N HIS A 400 -10.45 -12.45 17.53
CA HIS A 400 -10.29 -11.31 18.43
C HIS A 400 -10.36 -9.98 17.70
N GLY A 401 -9.99 -9.94 16.42
CA GLY A 401 -10.06 -8.77 15.54
C GLY A 401 -11.34 -8.67 14.70
N TRP A 402 -12.42 -9.38 15.07
CA TRP A 402 -13.71 -9.36 14.34
C TRP A 402 -14.25 -7.95 14.05
N HIS A 403 -13.91 -6.99 14.90
CA HIS A 403 -14.28 -5.57 14.73
C HIS A 403 -13.63 -4.92 13.49
N VAL A 404 -12.54 -5.49 12.95
CA VAL A 404 -11.87 -4.96 11.75
C VAL A 404 -12.74 -5.15 10.51
N PRO A 405 -13.17 -6.39 10.12
CA PRO A 405 -14.08 -6.55 8.99
C PRO A 405 -15.43 -5.86 9.20
N VAL A 406 -15.93 -5.76 10.43
CA VAL A 406 -17.14 -4.99 10.72
C VAL A 406 -16.91 -3.49 10.45
N GLY A 407 -15.78 -2.92 10.92
CA GLY A 407 -15.38 -1.56 10.65
C GLY A 407 -15.21 -1.29 9.16
N TYR A 408 -14.61 -2.23 8.43
CA TYR A 408 -14.45 -2.16 6.98
C TYR A 408 -15.79 -2.00 6.26
N VAL A 409 -16.72 -2.92 6.49
CA VAL A 409 -18.04 -2.89 5.84
C VAL A 409 -18.83 -1.66 6.24
N ALA A 410 -18.83 -1.31 7.53
CA ALA A 410 -19.54 -0.12 8.01
C ALA A 410 -18.98 1.17 7.42
N GLY A 411 -17.65 1.33 7.38
CA GLY A 411 -17.00 2.48 6.76
C GLY A 411 -17.32 2.59 5.27
N PHE A 412 -17.19 1.48 4.53
CA PHE A 412 -17.53 1.43 3.10
C PHE A 412 -18.99 1.79 2.85
N ALA A 413 -19.90 1.24 3.65
CA ALA A 413 -21.34 1.56 3.55
C ALA A 413 -21.61 3.05 3.81
N VAL A 414 -21.00 3.63 4.87
CA VAL A 414 -21.18 5.07 5.15
C VAL A 414 -20.65 5.90 3.98
N LEU A 415 -19.48 5.59 3.43
CA LEU A 415 -18.94 6.28 2.26
C LEU A 415 -19.89 6.20 1.07
N LEU A 416 -20.46 4.99 0.81
CA LEU A 416 -21.40 4.78 -0.29
C LEU A 416 -22.70 5.56 -0.10
N PHE A 417 -23.23 5.62 1.12
CA PHE A 417 -24.48 6.35 1.40
C PHE A 417 -24.30 7.87 1.47
N THR A 418 -23.11 8.35 1.80
CA THR A 418 -22.83 9.80 1.93
C THR A 418 -22.42 10.44 0.61
N LEU A 419 -21.50 9.84 -0.12
CA LEU A 419 -20.99 10.39 -1.38
C LEU A 419 -21.61 9.74 -2.61
N GLY A 420 -22.03 8.46 -2.53
CA GLY A 420 -22.39 7.68 -3.70
C GLY A 420 -21.15 7.19 -4.46
N TRP A 421 -21.36 6.42 -5.52
CA TRP A 421 -20.29 5.89 -6.37
C TRP A 421 -20.09 6.78 -7.59
N HIS A 422 -18.93 7.41 -7.73
CA HIS A 422 -18.58 8.34 -8.80
C HIS A 422 -17.27 7.91 -9.46
N PRO A 423 -17.31 6.95 -10.40
CA PRO A 423 -16.10 6.45 -11.05
C PRO A 423 -15.46 7.55 -11.92
N ASP A 424 -14.14 7.68 -11.83
CA ASP A 424 -13.38 8.51 -12.74
C ASP A 424 -13.27 7.85 -14.13
N ALA A 425 -13.21 8.68 -15.17
CA ALA A 425 -12.93 8.19 -16.52
C ALA A 425 -11.57 7.45 -16.53
N PRO A 426 -11.43 6.35 -17.31
CA PRO A 426 -10.15 5.69 -17.48
C PRO A 426 -9.07 6.67 -17.94
N HIS A 427 -7.88 6.59 -17.34
CA HIS A 427 -6.75 7.43 -17.76
C HIS A 427 -6.42 7.13 -19.24
N GLY A 428 -6.46 8.16 -20.08
CA GLY A 428 -6.20 8.05 -21.53
C GLY A 428 -7.37 8.42 -22.44
N GLU A 429 -8.59 8.50 -21.96
CA GLU A 429 -9.67 9.12 -22.74
C GLU A 429 -9.65 10.64 -22.58
N PRO A 430 -9.73 11.43 -23.70
CA PRO A 430 -9.89 12.87 -23.60
C PRO A 430 -11.16 13.16 -22.81
N LYS A 431 -11.07 13.95 -21.74
CA LYS A 431 -12.24 14.41 -20.98
C LYS A 431 -13.19 15.09 -21.96
N THR A 432 -14.26 14.41 -22.35
CA THR A 432 -15.33 15.00 -23.18
C THR A 432 -15.88 16.17 -22.38
N PRO A 433 -15.88 17.40 -22.91
CA PRO A 433 -16.49 18.52 -22.21
C PRO A 433 -17.96 18.17 -21.90
N PRO A 434 -18.50 18.55 -20.75
CA PRO A 434 -19.90 18.31 -20.47
C PRO A 434 -20.73 18.86 -21.64
N ALA A 435 -21.60 18.02 -22.20
CA ALA A 435 -22.44 18.37 -23.33
C ALA A 435 -23.16 19.67 -22.98
N ALA A 436 -22.89 20.72 -23.78
CA ALA A 436 -23.55 21.98 -23.62
C ALA A 436 -25.05 21.71 -23.67
N VAL A 437 -25.75 22.00 -22.56
CA VAL A 437 -27.21 21.92 -22.48
C VAL A 437 -27.72 22.82 -23.60
N SER A 438 -28.21 22.22 -24.69
CA SER A 438 -28.84 22.92 -25.77
C SER A 438 -30.05 23.65 -25.19
N ALA A 439 -30.01 24.99 -25.18
CA ALA A 439 -31.12 25.79 -24.82
C ALA A 439 -32.33 25.44 -25.75
N PRO A 440 -33.55 25.33 -25.23
CA PRO A 440 -34.68 25.06 -26.07
C PRO A 440 -34.87 26.22 -27.07
N ALA A 441 -34.91 25.87 -28.35
CA ALA A 441 -35.24 26.83 -29.40
C ALA A 441 -36.62 27.42 -29.14
N SER A 442 -36.66 28.74 -29.01
CA SER A 442 -37.85 29.56 -28.95
C SER A 442 -38.57 29.66 -30.30
#